data_7b0b99df5011c16d94b900a05f2e0fe4
#
_entry.id   7b0b99df5011c16d94b900a05f2e0fe4
#
_cell.length_a   1.000
_cell.length_b   1.000
_cell.length_c   1.000
_cell.angle_alpha   90.00
_cell.angle_beta   90.00
_cell.angle_gamma   90.00
#
_symmetry.space_group_name_H-M   'P 1'
#
loop_
_entity.id
_entity.type
_entity.pdbx_description
1 polymer ?
#
loop_
_entity_poly.entity_id
_entity_poly.type
_entity_poly.pdbx_seq_one_letter_code
_entity_poly.pdbx_strand_id
1 'polypeptide(L)'
;MALVARLLTAAAVFDEAIGELAREYGVDRGQGDVLFTLRRAGRPYRLSPSALARATLVTSGTMTNRLDRLEQLGLVERVPHPVDRRGMDVQLTRRGVRLAEEAVTRHVAREEELLAPLSARDRAQLDRLLRKLTRTR
;
A
#
# COMPACT_ATOMS: atom_id res chain seq x y z
N MET A 1 23.86 16.74 6.22
CA MET A 1 22.60 17.38 5.75
C MET A 1 22.22 16.97 4.32
N ALA A 2 23.13 17.00 3.35
CA ALA A 2 22.82 16.67 1.94
C ALA A 2 22.26 15.26 1.72
N LEU A 3 22.72 14.25 2.46
CA LEU A 3 22.22 12.87 2.32
C LEU A 3 20.75 12.74 2.73
N VAL A 4 20.36 13.34 3.86
CA VAL A 4 18.97 13.32 4.34
C VAL A 4 18.06 14.04 3.35
N ALA A 5 18.48 15.19 2.84
CA ALA A 5 17.73 15.94 1.83
C ALA A 5 17.51 15.09 0.56
N ARG A 6 18.55 14.40 0.07
CA ARG A 6 18.40 13.51 -1.10
C ARG A 6 17.47 12.34 -0.84
N LEU A 7 17.55 11.74 0.34
CA LEU A 7 16.66 10.65 0.71
C LEU A 7 15.18 11.10 0.73
N LEU A 8 14.91 12.26 1.33
CA LEU A 8 13.56 12.83 1.38
C LEU A 8 13.07 13.23 -0.03
N THR A 9 13.94 13.80 -0.86
CA THR A 9 13.60 14.13 -2.24
C THR A 9 13.27 12.88 -3.06
N ALA A 10 14.11 11.84 -2.95
CA ALA A 10 13.85 10.58 -3.63
C ALA A 10 12.52 9.98 -3.18
N ALA A 11 12.28 9.92 -1.87
CA ALA A 11 11.02 9.42 -1.32
C ALA A 11 9.81 10.19 -1.85
N ALA A 12 9.88 11.52 -1.92
CA ALA A 12 8.80 12.35 -2.45
C ALA A 12 8.53 12.09 -3.95
N VAL A 13 9.58 11.92 -4.76
CA VAL A 13 9.44 11.58 -6.19
C VAL A 13 8.72 10.25 -6.37
N PHE A 14 9.11 9.23 -5.60
CA PHE A 14 8.47 7.92 -5.66
C PHE A 14 7.01 7.97 -5.17
N ASP A 15 6.76 8.67 -4.08
CA ASP A 15 5.41 8.80 -3.52
C ASP A 15 4.46 9.50 -4.50
N GLU A 16 4.90 10.57 -5.14
CA GLU A 16 4.10 11.28 -6.15
C GLU A 16 3.80 10.39 -7.37
N ALA A 17 4.80 9.71 -7.90
CA ALA A 17 4.64 8.85 -9.07
C ALA A 17 3.68 7.67 -8.81
N ILE A 18 3.74 7.09 -7.60
CA ILE A 18 2.82 6.03 -7.18
C ILE A 18 1.42 6.61 -6.93
N GLY A 19 1.35 7.81 -6.35
CA GLY A 19 0.09 8.52 -6.13
C GLY A 19 -0.63 8.86 -7.42
N GLU A 20 0.08 9.30 -8.45
CA GLU A 20 -0.47 9.52 -9.80
C GLU A 20 -1.10 8.24 -10.36
N LEU A 21 -0.40 7.12 -10.25
CA LEU A 21 -0.92 5.83 -10.71
C LEU A 21 -2.19 5.43 -9.94
N ALA A 22 -2.22 5.62 -8.63
CA ALA A 22 -3.41 5.35 -7.82
C ALA A 22 -4.62 6.17 -8.28
N ARG A 23 -4.42 7.46 -8.58
CA ARG A 23 -5.47 8.36 -9.07
C ARG A 23 -6.07 7.91 -10.40
N GLU A 24 -5.30 7.27 -11.28
CA GLU A 24 -5.82 6.68 -12.52
C GLU A 24 -6.87 5.59 -12.27
N TYR A 25 -6.81 4.92 -11.11
CA TYR A 25 -7.79 3.93 -10.66
C TYR A 25 -8.90 4.50 -9.78
N GLY A 26 -8.96 5.83 -9.61
CA GLY A 26 -9.99 6.50 -8.81
C GLY A 26 -9.76 6.43 -7.31
N VAL A 27 -8.55 6.10 -6.88
CA VAL A 27 -8.15 6.05 -5.46
C VAL A 27 -6.93 6.93 -5.22
N ASP A 28 -6.70 7.31 -3.97
CA ASP A 28 -5.47 7.99 -3.58
C ASP A 28 -4.37 6.98 -3.18
N ARG A 29 -3.18 7.50 -2.89
CA ARG A 29 -2.01 6.72 -2.48
C ARG A 29 -2.31 5.83 -1.27
N GLY A 30 -2.95 6.39 -0.25
CA GLY A 30 -3.25 5.67 0.99
C GLY A 30 -4.31 4.58 0.80
N GLN A 31 -5.32 4.83 -0.01
CA GLN A 31 -6.33 3.85 -0.39
C GLN A 31 -5.71 2.71 -1.21
N GLY A 32 -4.80 3.04 -2.12
CA GLY A 32 -4.03 2.05 -2.88
C GLY A 32 -3.21 1.12 -1.97
N ASP A 33 -2.58 1.66 -0.93
CA ASP A 33 -1.85 0.86 0.06
C ASP A 33 -2.74 -0.17 0.76
N VAL A 34 -3.97 0.19 1.09
CA VAL A 34 -4.95 -0.73 1.68
C VAL A 34 -5.28 -1.87 0.71
N LEU A 35 -5.58 -1.54 -0.54
CA LEU A 35 -5.92 -2.53 -1.58
C LEU A 35 -4.76 -3.52 -1.80
N PHE A 36 -3.54 -3.04 -1.92
CA PHE A 36 -2.37 -3.91 -2.10
C PHE A 36 -2.02 -4.72 -0.85
N THR A 37 -2.26 -4.18 0.34
CA THR A 37 -2.04 -4.91 1.60
C THR A 37 -3.04 -6.07 1.72
N LEU A 38 -4.31 -5.84 1.40
CA LEU A 38 -5.32 -6.89 1.36
C LEU A 38 -4.99 -7.96 0.32
N ARG A 39 -4.55 -7.55 -0.87
CA ARG A 39 -4.13 -8.50 -1.92
C ARG A 39 -2.97 -9.37 -1.47
N ARG A 40 -1.95 -8.79 -0.84
CA ARG A 40 -0.78 -9.54 -0.31
C ARG A 40 -1.13 -10.53 0.78
N ALA A 41 -2.20 -10.30 1.52
CA ALA A 41 -2.65 -11.23 2.55
C ALA A 41 -3.07 -12.59 1.98
N GLY A 42 -3.31 -12.66 0.67
CA GLY A 42 -3.80 -13.87 0.02
C GLY A 42 -5.31 -14.07 0.22
N ARG A 43 -5.88 -14.99 -0.56
CA ARG A 43 -7.30 -15.29 -0.46
C ARG A 43 -7.71 -15.68 0.97
N PRO A 44 -8.84 -15.19 1.48
CA PRO A 44 -9.89 -14.42 0.81
C PRO A 44 -9.67 -12.90 0.77
N TYR A 45 -8.44 -12.40 0.90
CA TYR A 45 -8.06 -10.99 0.87
C TYR A 45 -8.71 -10.20 1.99
N ARG A 46 -8.56 -10.69 3.22
CA ARG A 46 -9.23 -10.20 4.42
C ARG A 46 -8.22 -9.91 5.53
N LEU A 47 -8.37 -8.77 6.17
CA LEU A 47 -7.59 -8.38 7.36
C LEU A 47 -8.50 -7.56 8.30
N SER A 48 -8.11 -7.52 9.57
CA SER A 48 -8.74 -6.59 10.51
C SER A 48 -8.30 -5.15 10.23
N PRO A 49 -9.14 -4.14 10.55
CA PRO A 49 -8.73 -2.74 10.44
C PRO A 49 -7.45 -2.41 11.20
N SER A 50 -7.24 -2.99 12.38
CA SER A 50 -6.03 -2.79 13.16
C SER A 50 -4.79 -3.40 12.51
N ALA A 51 -4.90 -4.57 11.87
CA ALA A 51 -3.81 -5.15 11.10
C ALA A 51 -3.45 -4.29 9.88
N LEU A 52 -4.45 -3.75 9.19
CA LEU A 52 -4.25 -2.82 8.08
C LEU A 52 -3.56 -1.52 8.52
N ALA A 53 -3.98 -0.95 9.65
CA ALA A 53 -3.38 0.27 10.20
C ALA A 53 -1.90 0.05 10.55
N ARG A 54 -1.56 -1.08 11.18
CA ARG A 54 -0.17 -1.45 11.49
C ARG A 54 0.67 -1.65 10.22
N ALA A 55 0.13 -2.38 9.25
CA ALA A 55 0.85 -2.68 8.01
C ALA A 55 1.12 -1.43 7.17
N THR A 56 0.24 -0.45 7.21
CA THR A 56 0.37 0.81 6.44
C THR A 56 0.89 1.98 7.27
N LEU A 57 1.25 1.75 8.54
CA LEU A 57 1.85 2.74 9.45
C LEU A 57 1.00 3.99 9.64
N VAL A 58 -0.30 3.82 9.81
CA VAL A 58 -1.26 4.91 10.07
C VAL A 58 -2.04 4.67 11.36
N THR A 59 -2.70 5.72 11.83
CA THR A 59 -3.60 5.65 12.99
C THR A 59 -4.89 4.90 12.65
N SER A 60 -5.60 4.42 13.68
CA SER A 60 -6.92 3.81 13.50
C SER A 60 -7.95 4.75 12.89
N GLY A 61 -7.91 6.04 13.24
CA GLY A 61 -8.80 7.05 12.66
C GLY A 61 -8.56 7.27 11.17
N THR A 62 -7.29 7.36 10.76
CA THR A 62 -6.92 7.45 9.34
C THR A 62 -7.37 6.21 8.59
N MET A 63 -7.17 5.02 9.17
CA MET A 63 -7.61 3.76 8.54
C MET A 63 -9.13 3.71 8.40
N THR A 64 -9.89 4.10 9.41
CA THR A 64 -11.35 4.16 9.35
C THR A 64 -11.81 5.02 8.17
N ASN A 65 -11.24 6.21 8.00
CA ASN A 65 -11.57 7.10 6.89
C ASN A 65 -11.25 6.48 5.51
N ARG A 66 -10.11 5.82 5.39
CA ARG A 66 -9.73 5.10 4.15
C ARG A 66 -10.70 3.98 3.82
N LEU A 67 -11.06 3.18 4.82
CA LEU A 67 -11.99 2.05 4.65
C LEU A 67 -13.40 2.52 4.31
N ASP A 68 -13.90 3.58 4.94
CA ASP A 68 -15.20 4.16 4.62
C ASP A 68 -15.25 4.60 3.15
N ARG A 69 -14.20 5.26 2.67
CA ARG A 69 -14.13 5.69 1.28
C ARG A 69 -14.04 4.51 0.32
N LEU A 70 -13.21 3.52 0.61
CA LEU A 70 -13.08 2.32 -0.22
C LEU A 70 -14.37 1.50 -0.28
N GLU A 71 -15.12 1.45 0.83
CA GLU A 71 -16.44 0.81 0.88
C GLU A 71 -17.45 1.56 0.01
N GLN A 72 -17.47 2.89 0.07
CA GLN A 72 -18.30 3.73 -0.81
C GLN A 72 -17.99 3.50 -2.30
N LEU A 73 -16.72 3.29 -2.62
CA LEU A 73 -16.26 2.98 -3.99
C LEU A 73 -16.57 1.53 -4.41
N GLY A 74 -17.07 0.69 -3.52
CA GLY A 74 -17.37 -0.72 -3.80
C GLY A 74 -16.13 -1.61 -3.97
N LEU A 75 -14.98 -1.20 -3.42
CA LEU A 75 -13.70 -1.92 -3.55
C LEU A 75 -13.41 -2.83 -2.36
N VAL A 76 -13.95 -2.49 -1.20
CA VAL A 76 -13.89 -3.32 0.01
C VAL A 76 -15.27 -3.44 0.62
N GLU A 77 -15.44 -4.44 1.45
CA GLU A 77 -16.64 -4.65 2.28
C GLU A 77 -16.22 -5.05 3.69
N ARG A 78 -17.03 -4.64 4.67
CA ARG A 78 -16.86 -5.11 6.03
C ARG A 78 -17.60 -6.42 6.20
N VAL A 79 -16.93 -7.40 6.78
CA VAL A 79 -17.45 -8.75 7.02
C VAL A 79 -17.25 -9.13 8.49
N PRO A 80 -18.12 -9.96 9.09
CA PRO A 80 -17.92 -10.42 10.45
C PRO A 80 -16.60 -11.18 10.59
N HIS A 81 -15.89 -10.96 11.71
CA HIS A 81 -14.69 -11.72 12.01
C HIS A 81 -15.06 -13.21 12.17
N PRO A 82 -14.29 -14.15 11.57
CA PRO A 82 -14.66 -15.56 11.55
C PRO A 82 -14.70 -16.22 12.94
N VAL A 83 -13.96 -15.69 13.92
CA VAL A 83 -13.86 -16.24 15.29
C VAL A 83 -14.47 -15.28 16.31
N ASP A 84 -14.11 -14.00 16.28
CA ASP A 84 -14.64 -12.98 17.19
C ASP A 84 -15.85 -12.30 16.58
N ARG A 85 -17.05 -12.68 17.02
CA ARG A 85 -18.33 -12.13 16.55
C ARG A 85 -18.52 -10.63 16.84
N ARG A 86 -17.71 -10.03 17.71
CA ARG A 86 -17.71 -8.60 18.02
C ARG A 86 -16.88 -7.79 17.05
N GLY A 87 -15.96 -8.45 16.33
CA GLY A 87 -15.06 -7.83 15.38
C GLY A 87 -15.62 -7.84 13.97
N MET A 88 -15.17 -6.83 13.21
CA MET A 88 -15.40 -6.76 11.76
C MET A 88 -14.05 -6.78 11.07
N ASP A 89 -13.93 -7.63 10.06
CA ASP A 89 -12.82 -7.62 9.14
C ASP A 89 -13.15 -6.81 7.89
N VAL A 90 -12.15 -6.52 7.11
CA VAL A 90 -12.29 -5.87 5.81
C VAL A 90 -11.77 -6.82 4.74
N GLN A 91 -12.53 -6.96 3.68
CA GLN A 91 -12.25 -7.87 2.57
C GLN A 91 -12.38 -7.14 1.24
N LEU A 92 -11.52 -7.48 0.27
CA LEU A 92 -11.72 -7.02 -1.11
C LEU A 92 -13.02 -7.58 -1.69
N THR A 93 -13.79 -6.71 -2.34
CA THR A 93 -14.89 -7.16 -3.21
C THR A 93 -14.34 -7.75 -4.51
N ARG A 94 -15.17 -8.40 -5.32
CA ARG A 94 -14.77 -8.85 -6.66
C ARG A 94 -14.20 -7.71 -7.50
N ARG A 95 -14.81 -6.53 -7.41
CA ARG A 95 -14.32 -5.33 -8.10
C ARG A 95 -12.97 -4.88 -7.55
N GLY A 96 -12.79 -4.92 -6.22
CA GLY A 96 -11.52 -4.61 -5.56
C GLY A 96 -10.40 -5.57 -5.97
N VAL A 97 -10.69 -6.86 -6.07
CA VAL A 97 -9.72 -7.87 -6.56
C VAL A 97 -9.30 -7.57 -8.00
N ARG A 98 -10.25 -7.34 -8.90
CA ARG A 98 -9.94 -7.03 -10.30
C ARG A 98 -9.09 -5.77 -10.43
N LEU A 99 -9.46 -4.71 -9.70
CA LEU A 99 -8.70 -3.47 -9.70
C LEU A 99 -7.29 -3.67 -9.17
N ALA A 100 -7.13 -4.36 -8.03
CA ALA A 100 -5.83 -4.63 -7.44
C ALA A 100 -4.93 -5.49 -8.34
N GLU A 101 -5.48 -6.50 -9.03
CA GLU A 101 -4.74 -7.33 -9.99
C GLU A 101 -4.26 -6.54 -11.21
N GLU A 102 -5.11 -5.70 -11.77
CA GLU A 102 -4.74 -4.83 -12.89
C GLU A 102 -3.70 -3.78 -12.44
N ALA A 103 -3.95 -3.12 -11.32
CA ALA A 103 -3.09 -2.07 -10.81
C ALA A 103 -1.69 -2.58 -10.42
N VAL A 104 -1.56 -3.80 -9.89
CA VAL A 104 -0.25 -4.33 -9.48
C VAL A 104 0.71 -4.46 -10.65
N THR A 105 0.24 -4.86 -11.82
CA THR A 105 1.07 -4.98 -13.02
C THR A 105 1.64 -3.62 -13.44
N ARG A 106 0.81 -2.58 -13.45
CA ARG A 106 1.24 -1.22 -13.75
C ARG A 106 2.11 -0.63 -12.65
N HIS A 107 1.83 -0.96 -11.40
CA HIS A 107 2.62 -0.53 -10.26
C HIS A 107 4.07 -1.05 -10.35
N VAL A 108 4.23 -2.34 -10.61
CA VAL A 108 5.56 -2.95 -10.81
C VAL A 108 6.30 -2.32 -11.98
N ALA A 109 5.63 -2.09 -13.12
CA ALA A 109 6.23 -1.42 -14.26
C ALA A 109 6.68 0.01 -13.92
N ARG A 110 5.88 0.75 -13.16
CA ARG A 110 6.23 2.11 -12.73
C ARG A 110 7.41 2.14 -11.77
N GLU A 111 7.48 1.19 -10.84
CA GLU A 111 8.64 1.03 -9.94
C GLU A 111 9.93 0.75 -10.74
N GLU A 112 9.86 -0.13 -11.74
CA GLU A 112 11.01 -0.43 -12.60
C GLU A 112 11.47 0.79 -13.39
N GLU A 113 10.56 1.60 -13.91
CA GLU A 113 10.89 2.88 -14.57
C GLU A 113 11.62 3.83 -13.63
N LEU A 114 11.13 4.00 -12.40
CA LEU A 114 11.73 4.86 -11.39
C LEU A 114 13.12 4.38 -10.95
N LEU A 115 13.33 3.08 -10.93
CA LEU A 115 14.60 2.44 -10.55
C LEU A 115 15.56 2.25 -11.73
N ALA A 116 15.14 2.54 -12.96
CA ALA A 116 15.94 2.34 -14.17
C ALA A 116 17.35 2.96 -14.14
N PRO A 117 17.58 4.13 -13.49
CA PRO A 117 18.94 4.69 -13.36
C PRO A 117 19.90 3.85 -12.52
N LEU A 118 19.40 2.89 -11.72
CA LEU A 118 20.18 2.07 -10.82
C LEU A 118 20.46 0.69 -11.44
N SER A 119 21.74 0.28 -11.42
CA SER A 119 22.12 -1.10 -11.74
C SER A 119 21.57 -2.09 -10.72
N ALA A 120 21.53 -3.37 -11.04
CA ALA A 120 21.14 -4.43 -10.09
C ALA A 120 21.97 -4.39 -8.81
N ARG A 121 23.26 -4.11 -8.93
CA ARG A 121 24.17 -3.97 -7.77
C ARG A 121 23.80 -2.76 -6.90
N ASP A 122 23.50 -1.61 -7.52
CA ASP A 122 23.10 -0.39 -6.81
C ASP A 122 21.78 -0.61 -6.06
N ARG A 123 20.80 -1.26 -6.70
CA ARG A 123 19.51 -1.60 -6.08
C ARG A 123 19.70 -2.48 -4.85
N ALA A 124 20.50 -3.53 -4.96
CA ALA A 124 20.80 -4.43 -3.83
C ALA A 124 21.50 -3.70 -2.68
N GLN A 125 22.43 -2.81 -3.01
CA GLN A 125 23.14 -1.99 -2.02
C GLN A 125 22.21 -0.99 -1.34
N LEU A 126 21.35 -0.32 -2.10
CA LEU A 126 20.37 0.62 -1.58
C LEU A 126 19.38 -0.09 -0.63
N ASP A 127 18.82 -1.23 -1.04
CA ASP A 127 17.93 -2.03 -0.20
C ASP A 127 18.61 -2.40 1.13
N ARG A 128 19.84 -2.89 1.07
CA ARG A 128 20.63 -3.23 2.26
C ARG A 128 20.81 -2.04 3.21
N LEU A 129 21.08 -0.84 2.66
CA LEU A 129 21.29 0.38 3.46
C LEU A 129 19.98 0.89 4.06
N LEU A 130 18.89 0.88 3.29
CA LEU A 130 17.57 1.28 3.77
C LEU A 130 17.08 0.36 4.90
N ARG A 131 17.29 -0.96 4.79
CA ARG A 131 16.99 -1.89 5.89
C ARG A 131 17.73 -1.57 7.19
N LYS A 132 18.96 -1.10 7.11
CA LYS A 132 19.69 -0.65 8.31
C LYS A 132 19.02 0.54 8.98
N LEU A 133 18.55 1.51 8.19
CA LEU A 133 17.86 2.70 8.70
C LEU A 133 16.49 2.40 9.30
N THR A 134 15.80 1.38 8.81
CA THR A 134 14.43 1.05 9.23
C THR A 134 14.34 0.00 10.34
N ARG A 135 15.44 -0.71 10.64
CA ARG A 135 15.48 -1.72 11.72
C ARG A 135 15.48 -1.13 13.14
N THR A 136 15.59 0.17 13.28
CA THR A 136 15.73 0.86 14.59
C THR A 136 14.38 1.38 15.12
N ARG A 137 13.26 0.94 14.53
CA ARG A 137 11.92 1.33 14.96
C ARG A 137 11.05 0.12 15.26
#